data_17768a912fcd59c126b131f199834db9
#
_entry.id   17768a912fcd59c126b131f199834db9
#
_cell.length_a   1.000
_cell.length_b   1.000
_cell.length_c   1.000
_cell.angle_alpha   90.00
_cell.angle_beta   90.00
_cell.angle_gamma   90.00
#
_symmetry.space_group_name_H-M   'P 1'
#
loop_
_entity.id
_entity.type
_entity.pdbx_description
1 polymer ?
#
loop_
_entity_poly.entity_id
_entity_poly.type
_entity_poly.pdbx_seq_one_letter_code
_entity_poly.pdbx_strand_id
1 'polypeptide(L)'
;MKNLIICLIASLPITLFGQSNNSYNLEVELNSFDKTLDIKQVMKYKNISNTSVDFIFLEDWSNSYSNTDTKLAKRISDEYSRSFSFSQKKQRGFTVIDKISSNNIDKWIRLENTSDIIKLFLKKPLEVNQSIEIEILYSIKLPDSKFTGFGYDNSNNFYLKNWIIAFSANSGLNLLPQSNLNLDDQSIDSSDYSIKLKLDGNYFIVSNLQNILNEDKERE
;
A
#
# COMPACT_ATOMS: atom_id res chain seq x y z
N MET A 1 -2.58 -2.17 -69.40
CA MET A 1 -2.11 -1.27 -68.28
C MET A 1 -2.76 -1.73 -66.99
N LYS A 2 -2.01 -2.34 -66.11
CA LYS A 2 -2.51 -2.83 -64.80
C LYS A 2 -2.34 -1.71 -63.75
N ASN A 3 -3.42 -1.20 -63.24
CA ASN A 3 -3.38 -0.21 -62.14
C ASN A 3 -3.08 -0.94 -60.83
N LEU A 4 -1.91 -0.68 -60.28
CA LEU A 4 -1.50 -1.14 -58.96
C LEU A 4 -2.03 -0.14 -57.91
N ILE A 5 -3.05 -0.51 -57.19
CA ILE A 5 -3.54 0.28 -56.05
C ILE A 5 -2.68 -0.09 -54.83
N ILE A 6 -1.78 0.79 -54.42
CA ILE A 6 -1.01 0.67 -53.18
C ILE A 6 -1.89 1.23 -52.03
N CYS A 7 -2.48 0.34 -51.26
CA CYS A 7 -3.09 0.73 -49.97
C CYS A 7 -1.96 1.00 -48.94
N LEU A 8 -1.69 2.26 -48.69
CA LEU A 8 -0.80 2.68 -47.63
C LEU A 8 -1.57 2.58 -46.29
N ILE A 9 -1.43 1.46 -45.57
CA ILE A 9 -1.94 1.33 -44.20
C ILE A 9 -1.02 2.13 -43.30
N ALA A 10 -1.45 3.35 -42.96
CA ALA A 10 -0.80 4.15 -41.94
C ALA A 10 -1.07 3.49 -40.57
N SER A 11 -0.11 2.72 -40.09
CA SER A 11 -0.10 2.24 -38.70
C SER A 11 0.18 3.42 -37.78
N LEU A 12 -0.88 4.09 -37.31
CA LEU A 12 -0.78 5.02 -36.19
C LEU A 12 -0.39 4.20 -34.96
N PRO A 13 0.72 4.52 -34.30
CA PRO A 13 1.01 3.92 -32.98
C PRO A 13 -0.07 4.42 -32.01
N ILE A 14 -1.04 3.56 -31.69
CA ILE A 14 -1.96 3.79 -30.58
C ILE A 14 -1.10 3.58 -29.34
N THR A 15 -0.56 4.65 -28.79
CA THR A 15 0.00 4.65 -27.44
C THR A 15 -1.17 4.49 -26.47
N LEU A 16 -1.47 3.26 -26.13
CA LEU A 16 -2.31 2.95 -24.97
C LEU A 16 -1.53 3.37 -23.72
N PHE A 17 -1.69 4.61 -23.31
CA PHE A 17 -1.37 4.99 -21.94
C PHE A 17 -2.36 4.24 -21.06
N GLY A 18 -1.90 3.20 -20.36
CA GLY A 18 -2.68 2.54 -19.35
C GLY A 18 -3.06 3.59 -18.29
N GLN A 19 -4.30 4.03 -18.31
CA GLN A 19 -4.81 4.93 -17.27
C GLN A 19 -4.85 4.14 -15.97
N SER A 20 -4.08 4.57 -14.96
CA SER A 20 -4.18 3.97 -13.64
C SER A 20 -5.59 4.23 -13.08
N ASN A 21 -6.18 3.19 -12.50
CA ASN A 21 -7.54 3.29 -11.97
C ASN A 21 -7.55 3.87 -10.56
N ASN A 22 -6.45 3.69 -9.82
CA ASN A 22 -6.28 4.10 -8.44
C ASN A 22 -5.13 5.11 -8.31
N SER A 23 -5.19 5.97 -7.31
CA SER A 23 -4.08 6.88 -7.00
C SER A 23 -3.89 7.02 -5.49
N TYR A 24 -2.65 7.30 -5.09
CA TYR A 24 -2.23 7.44 -3.72
C TYR A 24 -1.36 8.69 -3.57
N ASN A 25 -1.79 9.61 -2.70
CA ASN A 25 -1.01 10.77 -2.28
C ASN A 25 -0.68 10.62 -0.80
N LEU A 26 0.60 10.63 -0.47
CA LEU A 26 1.09 10.43 0.89
C LEU A 26 1.97 11.59 1.34
N GLU A 27 1.70 12.08 2.54
CA GLU A 27 2.63 12.87 3.33
C GLU A 27 3.12 11.98 4.48
N VAL A 28 4.42 11.80 4.58
CA VAL A 28 5.04 10.83 5.49
C VAL A 28 6.14 11.53 6.27
N GLU A 29 6.14 11.38 7.58
CA GLU A 29 7.22 11.84 8.45
C GLU A 29 7.89 10.64 9.14
N LEU A 30 9.21 10.49 8.94
CA LEU A 30 10.00 9.49 9.62
C LEU A 30 10.50 10.03 10.94
N ASN A 31 10.21 9.32 12.03
CA ASN A 31 10.91 9.48 13.30
C ASN A 31 11.92 8.33 13.45
N SER A 32 13.18 8.63 13.19
CA SER A 32 14.24 7.62 13.19
C SER A 32 14.59 7.11 14.59
N PHE A 33 14.35 7.91 15.63
CA PHE A 33 14.56 7.50 17.01
C PHE A 33 13.53 6.45 17.46
N ASP A 34 12.27 6.73 17.25
CA ASP A 34 11.16 5.85 17.62
C ASP A 34 10.90 4.73 16.62
N LYS A 35 11.54 4.80 15.43
CA LYS A 35 11.31 3.85 14.33
C LYS A 35 9.85 3.83 13.88
N THR A 36 9.27 5.02 13.72
CA THR A 36 7.89 5.20 13.30
C THR A 36 7.79 6.04 12.04
N LEU A 37 6.72 5.79 11.30
CA LEU A 37 6.25 6.64 10.21
C LEU A 37 4.90 7.21 10.62
N ASP A 38 4.75 8.54 10.58
CA ASP A 38 3.46 9.21 10.69
C ASP A 38 2.96 9.57 9.30
N ILE A 39 1.74 9.17 8.96
CA ILE A 39 1.29 9.15 7.58
C ILE A 39 -0.10 9.78 7.46
N LYS A 40 -0.20 10.76 6.56
CA LYS A 40 -1.46 11.20 5.98
C LYS A 40 -1.54 10.69 4.55
N GLN A 41 -2.52 9.87 4.27
CA GLN A 41 -2.73 9.25 2.96
C GLN A 41 -4.09 9.63 2.41
N VAL A 42 -4.11 10.17 1.19
CA VAL A 42 -5.33 10.37 0.40
C VAL A 42 -5.27 9.40 -0.77
N MET A 43 -6.28 8.56 -0.89
CA MET A 43 -6.34 7.53 -1.91
C MET A 43 -7.66 7.59 -2.67
N LYS A 44 -7.60 7.38 -3.98
CA LYS A 44 -8.78 7.36 -4.85
C LYS A 44 -8.95 5.97 -5.42
N TYR A 45 -10.12 5.40 -5.21
CA TYR A 45 -10.55 4.11 -5.76
C TYR A 45 -11.57 4.33 -6.87
N LYS A 46 -11.43 3.60 -7.98
CA LYS A 46 -12.41 3.54 -9.05
C LYS A 46 -12.98 2.13 -9.15
N ASN A 47 -14.30 2.00 -9.11
CA ASN A 47 -14.95 0.71 -9.35
C ASN A 47 -14.91 0.35 -10.84
N ILE A 48 -13.95 -0.51 -11.21
CA ILE A 48 -13.82 -1.03 -12.57
C ILE A 48 -14.45 -2.41 -12.74
N SER A 49 -15.10 -2.93 -11.72
CA SER A 49 -15.84 -4.20 -11.81
C SER A 49 -17.12 -4.04 -12.64
N ASN A 50 -17.78 -5.15 -12.94
CA ASN A 50 -19.02 -5.16 -13.72
C ASN A 50 -20.29 -4.96 -12.88
N THR A 51 -20.13 -4.76 -11.57
CA THR A 51 -21.23 -4.60 -10.60
C THR A 51 -20.94 -3.47 -9.64
N SER A 52 -21.98 -2.94 -8.99
CA SER A 52 -21.81 -2.05 -7.85
C SER A 52 -21.15 -2.78 -6.68
N VAL A 53 -20.41 -2.05 -5.84
CA VAL A 53 -19.74 -2.60 -4.65
C VAL A 53 -20.24 -1.91 -3.39
N ASP A 54 -20.57 -2.69 -2.36
CA ASP A 54 -21.06 -2.21 -1.06
C ASP A 54 -19.95 -2.01 -0.03
N PHE A 55 -18.77 -2.54 -0.31
CA PHE A 55 -17.61 -2.46 0.56
C PHE A 55 -16.30 -2.50 -0.24
N ILE A 56 -15.24 -1.98 0.36
CA ILE A 56 -13.89 -1.97 -0.21
C ILE A 56 -12.97 -2.66 0.80
N PHE A 57 -12.06 -3.50 0.30
CA PHE A 57 -11.00 -4.07 1.11
C PHE A 57 -9.71 -3.27 0.96
N LEU A 58 -9.03 -3.05 2.10
CA LEU A 58 -7.67 -2.52 2.15
C LEU A 58 -6.74 -3.57 2.76
N GLU A 59 -5.50 -3.58 2.29
CA GLU A 59 -4.40 -4.38 2.79
C GLU A 59 -3.43 -3.49 3.56
N ASP A 60 -3.23 -3.80 4.84
CA ASP A 60 -2.32 -3.14 5.77
C ASP A 60 -1.24 -4.15 6.19
N TRP A 61 -0.37 -4.47 5.26
CA TRP A 61 0.63 -5.51 5.46
C TRP A 61 1.65 -5.19 6.56
N SER A 62 1.84 -3.90 6.88
CA SER A 62 2.67 -3.49 8.01
C SER A 62 2.14 -4.00 9.34
N ASN A 63 0.82 -4.17 9.49
CA ASN A 63 0.22 -4.67 10.72
C ASN A 63 0.34 -6.19 10.90
N SER A 64 0.80 -6.92 9.89
CA SER A 64 1.06 -8.37 10.00
C SER A 64 2.19 -8.72 10.97
N TYR A 65 3.01 -7.72 11.37
CA TYR A 65 4.09 -7.87 12.35
C TYR A 65 3.66 -7.61 13.79
N SER A 66 2.37 -7.35 14.05
CA SER A 66 1.88 -6.84 15.33
C SER A 66 1.99 -7.86 16.48
N ASN A 67 1.81 -9.14 16.19
CA ASN A 67 1.91 -10.20 17.20
C ASN A 67 2.38 -11.54 16.60
N THR A 68 2.55 -12.54 17.45
CA THR A 68 3.09 -13.86 17.08
C THR A 68 2.03 -14.84 16.54
N ASP A 69 0.76 -14.42 16.48
CA ASP A 69 -0.35 -15.28 16.04
C ASP A 69 -0.86 -14.92 14.65
N THR A 70 -0.24 -13.90 14.00
CA THR A 70 -0.58 -13.47 12.65
C THR A 70 -0.27 -14.57 11.63
N LYS A 71 -0.88 -14.47 10.45
CA LYS A 71 -0.58 -15.41 9.34
C LYS A 71 0.90 -15.33 8.94
N LEU A 72 1.48 -14.12 8.93
CA LEU A 72 2.91 -13.92 8.69
C LEU A 72 3.76 -14.63 9.74
N ALA A 73 3.44 -14.50 11.02
CA ALA A 73 4.18 -15.14 12.10
C ALA A 73 4.17 -16.66 11.97
N LYS A 74 3.01 -17.24 11.62
CA LYS A 74 2.86 -18.69 11.37
C LYS A 74 3.70 -19.09 10.15
N ARG A 75 3.64 -18.36 9.07
CA ARG A 75 4.44 -18.63 7.85
C ARG A 75 5.93 -18.64 8.14
N ILE A 76 6.45 -17.65 8.89
CA ILE A 76 7.87 -17.61 9.29
C ILE A 76 8.24 -18.82 10.15
N SER A 77 7.34 -19.24 11.02
CA SER A 77 7.53 -20.44 11.86
C SER A 77 7.55 -21.73 11.03
N ASP A 78 6.69 -21.85 10.02
CA ASP A 78 6.63 -22.99 9.11
C ASP A 78 7.91 -23.13 8.27
N GLU A 79 8.62 -22.05 8.04
CA GLU A 79 9.95 -22.02 7.42
C GLU A 79 11.09 -22.38 8.40
N TYR A 80 10.77 -22.93 9.54
CA TYR A 80 11.69 -23.28 10.63
C TYR A 80 12.45 -22.10 11.24
N SER A 81 12.01 -20.86 10.99
CA SER A 81 12.58 -19.66 11.60
C SER A 81 11.84 -19.31 12.90
N ARG A 82 12.53 -19.37 14.01
CA ARG A 82 11.96 -18.99 15.31
C ARG A 82 12.21 -17.53 15.69
N SER A 83 12.88 -16.77 14.84
CA SER A 83 13.30 -15.40 15.12
C SER A 83 12.15 -14.48 15.47
N PHE A 84 11.02 -14.61 14.76
CA PHE A 84 9.83 -13.81 15.00
C PHE A 84 9.05 -14.29 16.24
N SER A 85 8.89 -15.58 16.44
CA SER A 85 8.19 -16.18 17.57
C SER A 85 8.81 -15.78 18.92
N PHE A 86 10.15 -15.65 18.98
CA PHE A 86 10.87 -15.21 20.16
C PHE A 86 11.13 -13.70 20.20
N SER A 87 10.57 -12.93 19.26
CA SER A 87 10.79 -11.49 19.21
C SER A 87 10.15 -10.77 20.40
N GLN A 88 10.84 -9.75 20.89
CA GLN A 88 10.26 -8.84 21.87
C GLN A 88 9.27 -7.89 21.19
N LYS A 89 8.28 -7.37 21.95
CA LYS A 89 7.29 -6.43 21.41
C LYS A 89 7.93 -5.20 20.72
N LYS A 90 9.06 -4.70 21.25
CA LYS A 90 9.79 -3.56 20.67
C LYS A 90 10.41 -3.83 19.28
N GLN A 91 10.64 -5.11 18.93
CA GLN A 91 11.21 -5.52 17.65
C GLN A 91 10.13 -5.77 16.59
N ARG A 92 8.87 -5.86 17.01
CA ARG A 92 7.73 -6.05 16.11
C ARG A 92 7.19 -4.73 15.62
N GLY A 93 6.57 -4.74 14.44
CA GLY A 93 5.90 -3.60 13.85
C GLY A 93 4.37 -3.72 13.96
N PHE A 94 3.69 -2.60 13.88
CA PHE A 94 2.23 -2.56 13.82
C PHE A 94 1.77 -1.22 13.26
N THR A 95 0.52 -1.17 12.82
CA THR A 95 -0.15 0.05 12.36
C THR A 95 -1.18 0.49 13.39
N VAL A 96 -1.18 1.78 13.71
CA VAL A 96 -2.26 2.46 14.46
C VAL A 96 -2.99 3.36 13.49
N ILE A 97 -4.28 3.12 13.31
CA ILE A 97 -5.15 3.95 12.47
C ILE A 97 -5.90 4.91 13.38
N ASP A 98 -5.63 6.21 13.22
CA ASP A 98 -6.28 7.26 13.98
C ASP A 98 -7.64 7.63 13.35
N LYS A 99 -7.70 7.64 12.02
CA LYS A 99 -8.89 8.06 11.30
C LYS A 99 -8.94 7.45 9.90
N ILE A 100 -10.12 7.00 9.50
CA ILE A 100 -10.48 6.77 8.10
C ILE A 100 -11.72 7.61 7.80
N SER A 101 -11.67 8.44 6.78
CA SER A 101 -12.76 9.34 6.42
C SER A 101 -12.99 9.43 4.92
N SER A 102 -14.28 9.50 4.58
CA SER A 102 -14.80 9.76 3.24
C SER A 102 -16.30 10.09 3.35
N ASN A 103 -16.83 10.76 2.35
CA ASN A 103 -18.25 11.10 2.31
C ASN A 103 -19.16 9.85 2.25
N ASN A 104 -18.68 8.75 1.67
CA ASN A 104 -19.46 7.53 1.44
C ASN A 104 -19.03 6.34 2.31
N ILE A 105 -18.16 6.51 3.32
CA ILE A 105 -17.85 5.45 4.28
C ILE A 105 -18.82 5.56 5.46
N ASP A 106 -19.45 4.42 5.81
CA ASP A 106 -20.27 4.26 7.02
C ASP A 106 -19.41 3.90 8.22
N LYS A 107 -18.69 2.79 8.11
CA LYS A 107 -17.78 2.27 9.14
C LYS A 107 -16.66 1.43 8.53
N TRP A 108 -15.67 1.12 9.35
CA TRP A 108 -14.62 0.18 8.99
C TRP A 108 -14.34 -0.80 10.12
N ILE A 109 -13.81 -1.96 9.76
CA ILE A 109 -13.36 -2.99 10.71
C ILE A 109 -12.08 -3.64 10.19
N ARG A 110 -11.25 -4.14 11.10
CA ARG A 110 -10.28 -5.18 10.76
C ARG A 110 -11.00 -6.51 10.75
N LEU A 111 -10.73 -7.36 9.73
CA LEU A 111 -11.36 -8.67 9.66
C LEU A 111 -10.86 -9.58 10.77
N GLU A 112 -11.75 -10.37 11.32
CA GLU A 112 -11.41 -11.41 12.28
C GLU A 112 -10.38 -12.37 11.69
N ASN A 113 -9.45 -12.83 12.51
CA ASN A 113 -8.36 -13.74 12.13
C ASN A 113 -7.38 -13.21 11.06
N THR A 114 -7.48 -11.92 10.72
CA THR A 114 -6.51 -11.23 9.84
C THR A 114 -6.15 -9.89 10.46
N SER A 115 -4.90 -9.72 10.87
CA SER A 115 -4.48 -8.44 11.47
C SER A 115 -4.28 -7.33 10.43
N ASP A 116 -4.14 -7.69 9.17
CA ASP A 116 -3.65 -6.87 8.06
C ASP A 116 -4.70 -6.61 6.97
N ILE A 117 -5.97 -7.01 7.19
CA ILE A 117 -7.06 -6.74 6.26
C ILE A 117 -8.10 -5.84 6.91
N ILE A 118 -8.45 -4.76 6.20
CA ILE A 118 -9.47 -3.80 6.61
C ILE A 118 -10.62 -3.88 5.62
N LYS A 119 -11.85 -3.87 6.14
CA LYS A 119 -13.07 -3.76 5.35
C LYS A 119 -13.74 -2.42 5.62
N LEU A 120 -13.95 -1.65 4.57
CA LEU A 120 -14.70 -0.41 4.58
C LEU A 120 -16.12 -0.68 4.10
N PHE A 121 -17.12 -0.32 4.87
CA PHE A 121 -18.53 -0.40 4.46
C PHE A 121 -18.96 0.94 3.90
N LEU A 122 -19.60 0.91 2.74
CA LEU A 122 -20.12 2.11 2.08
C LEU A 122 -21.54 2.42 2.53
N LYS A 123 -21.88 3.72 2.67
CA LYS A 123 -23.26 4.18 2.95
C LYS A 123 -24.20 3.91 1.78
N LYS A 124 -23.65 4.01 0.58
CA LYS A 124 -24.34 3.73 -0.69
C LYS A 124 -23.40 2.92 -1.58
N PRO A 125 -23.93 1.95 -2.33
CA PRO A 125 -23.14 1.21 -3.30
C PRO A 125 -22.37 2.15 -4.23
N LEU A 126 -21.15 1.81 -4.55
CA LEU A 126 -20.34 2.51 -5.55
C LEU A 126 -20.60 1.88 -6.91
N GLU A 127 -21.29 2.60 -7.79
CA GLU A 127 -21.67 2.11 -9.10
C GLU A 127 -20.45 1.88 -10.01
N VAL A 128 -20.65 1.13 -11.06
CA VAL A 128 -19.64 0.86 -12.10
C VAL A 128 -19.08 2.19 -12.64
N ASN A 129 -17.76 2.28 -12.74
CA ASN A 129 -17.00 3.47 -13.14
C ASN A 129 -17.08 4.68 -12.19
N GLN A 130 -17.79 4.60 -11.08
CA GLN A 130 -17.71 5.63 -10.05
C GLN A 130 -16.41 5.55 -9.26
N SER A 131 -16.03 6.67 -8.66
CA SER A 131 -14.86 6.76 -7.80
C SER A 131 -15.21 7.29 -6.42
N ILE A 132 -14.42 6.89 -5.43
CA ILE A 132 -14.46 7.38 -4.06
C ILE A 132 -13.06 7.84 -3.65
N GLU A 133 -12.99 8.94 -2.92
CA GLU A 133 -11.77 9.40 -2.27
C GLU A 133 -11.84 9.08 -0.78
N ILE A 134 -10.71 8.61 -0.23
CA ILE A 134 -10.58 8.15 1.15
C ILE A 134 -9.32 8.78 1.74
N GLU A 135 -9.47 9.46 2.86
CA GLU A 135 -8.35 9.94 3.68
C GLU A 135 -8.12 9.00 4.85
N ILE A 136 -6.87 8.62 5.08
CA ILE A 136 -6.45 7.82 6.23
C ILE A 136 -5.32 8.56 6.95
N LEU A 137 -5.47 8.72 8.26
CA LEU A 137 -4.42 9.17 9.17
C LEU A 137 -3.99 7.96 10.00
N TYR A 138 -2.70 7.64 9.96
CA TYR A 138 -2.20 6.46 10.66
C TYR A 138 -0.70 6.57 10.92
N SER A 139 -0.22 5.77 11.86
CA SER A 139 1.21 5.61 12.10
C SER A 139 1.62 4.14 11.99
N ILE A 140 2.85 3.91 11.58
CA ILE A 140 3.46 2.59 11.50
C ILE A 140 4.65 2.55 12.45
N LYS A 141 4.63 1.64 13.41
CA LYS A 141 5.84 1.19 14.09
C LYS A 141 6.55 0.19 13.22
N LEU A 142 7.76 0.51 12.78
CA LEU A 142 8.54 -0.37 11.91
C LEU A 142 9.09 -1.58 12.69
N PRO A 143 9.08 -2.80 12.12
CA PRO A 143 9.71 -3.96 12.71
C PRO A 143 11.23 -3.97 12.50
N ASP A 144 11.92 -4.86 13.19
CA ASP A 144 13.32 -5.22 12.91
C ASP A 144 13.39 -5.91 11.54
N SER A 145 14.21 -5.38 10.63
CA SER A 145 14.32 -5.86 9.25
C SER A 145 14.84 -7.29 9.11
N LYS A 146 15.44 -7.83 10.16
CA LYS A 146 15.92 -9.22 10.18
C LYS A 146 14.83 -10.28 9.92
N PHE A 147 13.55 -9.93 10.11
CA PHE A 147 12.46 -10.88 9.94
C PHE A 147 12.17 -11.16 8.46
N THR A 148 12.08 -10.11 7.64
CA THR A 148 11.65 -10.22 6.24
C THR A 148 12.31 -9.20 5.30
N GLY A 149 13.28 -8.41 5.81
CA GLY A 149 13.86 -7.30 5.06
C GLY A 149 13.03 -6.01 5.08
N PHE A 150 11.83 -6.00 5.67
CA PHE A 150 11.04 -4.78 5.91
C PHE A 150 11.30 -4.25 7.31
N GLY A 151 11.48 -2.93 7.45
CA GLY A 151 11.65 -2.26 8.73
C GLY A 151 12.98 -1.54 8.86
N TYR A 152 13.64 -1.65 10.02
CA TYR A 152 14.92 -1.00 10.31
C TYR A 152 15.98 -1.99 10.75
N ASP A 153 17.27 -1.64 10.55
CA ASP A 153 18.41 -2.41 11.04
C ASP A 153 19.14 -1.69 12.20
N ASN A 154 20.16 -2.35 12.74
CA ASN A 154 20.99 -1.82 13.83
C ASN A 154 21.84 -0.60 13.41
N SER A 155 22.01 -0.35 12.12
CA SER A 155 22.73 0.80 11.57
C SER A 155 21.81 1.98 11.25
N ASN A 156 20.55 1.91 11.66
CA ASN A 156 19.53 2.90 11.35
C ASN A 156 19.21 3.05 9.85
N ASN A 157 19.42 2.03 9.05
CA ASN A 157 18.87 2.00 7.70
C ASN A 157 17.41 1.58 7.77
N PHE A 158 16.60 2.14 6.88
CA PHE A 158 15.17 1.86 6.80
C PHE A 158 14.84 1.26 5.44
N TYR A 159 14.12 0.14 5.46
CA TYR A 159 13.73 -0.64 4.30
C TYR A 159 12.21 -0.67 4.22
N LEU A 160 11.64 0.10 3.30
CA LEU A 160 10.20 0.27 3.19
C LEU A 160 9.69 -0.53 1.98
N LYS A 161 9.10 -1.70 2.25
CA LYS A 161 8.52 -2.59 1.25
C LYS A 161 7.06 -2.88 1.63
N ASN A 162 6.12 -2.70 0.70
CA ASN A 162 4.69 -2.99 0.88
C ASN A 162 4.10 -2.37 2.18
N TRP A 163 4.53 -1.16 2.51
CA TRP A 163 4.24 -0.50 3.78
C TRP A 163 2.99 0.39 3.75
N ILE A 164 2.55 0.76 2.57
CA ILE A 164 1.39 1.64 2.35
C ILE A 164 0.11 0.82 2.54
N ILE A 165 -0.90 1.40 3.18
CA ILE A 165 -2.25 0.82 3.15
C ILE A 165 -2.78 0.94 1.71
N ALA A 166 -3.02 -0.19 1.06
CA ALA A 166 -3.39 -0.24 -0.35
C ALA A 166 -4.78 -0.84 -0.57
N PHE A 167 -5.43 -0.50 -1.68
CA PHE A 167 -6.63 -1.23 -2.11
C PHE A 167 -6.24 -2.66 -2.48
N SER A 168 -7.03 -3.61 -1.99
CA SER A 168 -6.89 -4.97 -2.47
C SER A 168 -7.38 -5.08 -3.92
N ALA A 169 -6.61 -5.73 -4.78
CA ALA A 169 -7.02 -6.03 -6.15
C ALA A 169 -8.34 -6.83 -6.24
N ASN A 170 -8.72 -7.47 -5.14
CA ASN A 170 -9.94 -8.28 -5.05
C ASN A 170 -11.19 -7.46 -4.62
N SER A 171 -11.07 -6.17 -4.36
CA SER A 171 -12.17 -5.35 -3.82
C SER A 171 -13.44 -5.38 -4.68
N GLY A 172 -13.30 -5.44 -6.01
CA GLY A 172 -14.44 -5.53 -6.93
C GLY A 172 -14.95 -6.94 -7.22
N LEU A 173 -14.28 -7.99 -6.73
CA LEU A 173 -14.58 -9.38 -7.07
C LEU A 173 -15.27 -10.14 -5.93
N ASN A 174 -15.58 -9.51 -4.81
CA ASN A 174 -16.10 -10.15 -3.58
C ASN A 174 -15.23 -11.31 -3.06
N LEU A 175 -13.95 -11.32 -3.43
CA LEU A 175 -12.97 -12.27 -2.93
C LEU A 175 -12.26 -11.69 -1.72
N LEU A 176 -11.96 -12.54 -0.73
CA LEU A 176 -11.20 -12.13 0.43
C LEU A 176 -9.76 -11.78 0.01
N PRO A 177 -9.23 -10.64 0.49
CA PRO A 177 -7.84 -10.28 0.28
C PRO A 177 -6.86 -11.31 0.86
N GLN A 178 -5.66 -11.30 0.35
CA GLN A 178 -4.59 -12.13 0.84
C GLN A 178 -3.83 -11.41 1.96
N SER A 179 -3.75 -12.05 3.13
CA SER A 179 -2.85 -11.59 4.20
C SER A 179 -1.39 -11.70 3.77
N ASN A 180 -0.54 -10.85 4.35
CA ASN A 180 0.90 -10.95 4.19
C ASN A 180 1.43 -12.32 4.65
N LEU A 181 2.04 -13.05 3.73
CA LEU A 181 2.72 -14.33 3.97
C LEU A 181 4.22 -14.26 3.67
N ASN A 182 4.78 -13.04 3.55
CA ASN A 182 6.14 -12.81 3.08
C ASN A 182 6.43 -13.42 1.69
N LEU A 183 5.39 -13.57 0.91
CA LEU A 183 5.52 -13.82 -0.52
C LEU A 183 5.74 -12.47 -1.18
N ASP A 184 6.60 -12.41 -2.19
CA ASP A 184 7.02 -11.14 -2.78
C ASP A 184 5.91 -10.39 -3.52
N ASP A 185 4.77 -11.03 -3.69
CA ASP A 185 3.70 -10.60 -4.59
C ASP A 185 2.48 -10.10 -3.83
N GLN A 186 2.53 -8.85 -3.36
CA GLN A 186 1.30 -8.13 -3.10
C GLN A 186 0.62 -7.84 -4.45
N SER A 187 -0.57 -8.37 -4.66
CA SER A 187 -1.35 -8.08 -5.84
C SER A 187 -1.95 -6.68 -5.71
N ILE A 188 -1.33 -5.71 -6.37
CA ILE A 188 -1.78 -4.32 -6.41
C ILE A 188 -2.13 -3.98 -7.86
N ASP A 189 -3.26 -3.31 -8.06
CA ASP A 189 -3.61 -2.75 -9.36
C ASP A 189 -2.61 -1.66 -9.77
N SER A 190 -2.43 -1.45 -11.08
CA SER A 190 -1.66 -0.32 -11.59
C SER A 190 -2.20 0.99 -11.01
N SER A 191 -1.35 1.73 -10.34
CA SER A 191 -1.74 2.91 -9.56
C SER A 191 -0.69 4.01 -9.67
N ASP A 192 -1.14 5.25 -9.54
CA ASP A 192 -0.27 6.42 -9.48
C ASP A 192 0.09 6.73 -8.02
N TYR A 193 1.37 6.97 -7.76
CA TYR A 193 1.87 7.31 -6.43
C TYR A 193 2.53 8.69 -6.43
N SER A 194 2.16 9.50 -5.43
CA SER A 194 2.85 10.73 -5.07
C SER A 194 3.19 10.66 -3.58
N ILE A 195 4.48 10.66 -3.24
CA ILE A 195 4.93 10.51 -1.86
C ILE A 195 5.83 11.68 -1.51
N LYS A 196 5.42 12.48 -0.51
CA LYS A 196 6.24 13.49 0.14
C LYS A 196 6.78 12.92 1.43
N LEU A 197 8.10 12.75 1.50
CA LEU A 197 8.77 12.16 2.66
C LEU A 197 9.58 13.22 3.40
N LYS A 198 9.27 13.45 4.68
CA LYS A 198 10.03 14.27 5.60
C LYS A 198 10.87 13.39 6.49
N LEU A 199 12.15 13.66 6.55
CA LEU A 199 13.16 12.90 7.30
C LEU A 199 13.69 13.74 8.46
N ASP A 200 13.94 13.10 9.59
CA ASP A 200 14.50 13.73 10.80
C ASP A 200 16.03 13.68 10.86
N GLY A 201 16.69 13.27 9.80
CA GLY A 201 18.14 13.15 9.73
C GLY A 201 18.67 13.14 8.30
N ASN A 202 19.98 13.05 8.18
CA ASN A 202 20.66 12.98 6.88
C ASN A 202 20.59 11.56 6.31
N TYR A 203 19.52 11.25 5.60
CA TYR A 203 19.32 9.98 4.92
C TYR A 203 19.54 10.11 3.42
N PHE A 204 20.11 9.09 2.82
CA PHE A 204 20.15 8.95 1.37
C PHE A 204 18.96 8.06 0.94
N ILE A 205 18.10 8.60 0.09
CA ILE A 205 16.91 7.89 -0.37
C ILE A 205 17.22 7.14 -1.67
N VAL A 206 16.90 5.84 -1.69
CA VAL A 206 16.88 5.03 -2.90
C VAL A 206 15.45 4.53 -3.12
N SER A 207 14.91 4.73 -4.30
CA SER A 207 13.55 4.33 -4.63
C SER A 207 13.49 3.84 -6.08
N ASN A 208 12.53 2.96 -6.37
CA ASN A 208 12.14 2.57 -7.71
C ASN A 208 11.08 3.52 -8.32
N LEU A 209 10.62 4.52 -7.57
CA LEU A 209 9.74 5.56 -8.09
C LEU A 209 10.50 6.46 -9.07
N GLN A 210 9.82 6.86 -10.15
CA GLN A 210 10.37 7.83 -11.09
C GLN A 210 10.27 9.23 -10.50
N ASN A 211 11.24 10.11 -10.83
CA ASN A 211 11.26 11.52 -10.41
C ASN A 211 11.35 11.75 -8.89
N ILE A 212 12.49 11.41 -8.30
CA ILE A 212 12.80 11.84 -6.95
C ILE A 212 13.18 13.33 -7.01
N LEU A 213 12.33 14.21 -6.49
CA LEU A 213 12.60 15.61 -6.32
C LEU A 213 13.05 15.84 -4.87
N ASN A 214 14.26 16.32 -4.65
CA ASN A 214 14.68 16.80 -3.34
C ASN A 214 14.22 18.27 -3.22
N GLU A 215 13.19 18.49 -2.41
CA GLU A 215 12.74 19.85 -2.08
C GLU A 215 13.66 20.57 -1.07
N ASP A 216 14.82 20.02 -0.77
CA ASP A 216 15.77 20.64 0.14
C ASP A 216 16.82 21.44 -0.64
N LYS A 217 16.55 22.71 -0.77
CA LYS A 217 17.50 23.83 -0.55
C LYS A 217 16.85 25.17 -0.86
N GLU A 218 15.82 25.56 -0.15
CA GLU A 218 15.73 26.93 0.29
C GLU A 218 16.57 27.03 1.56
N ARG A 219 17.87 27.19 1.36
CA ARG A 219 18.75 27.76 2.37
C ARG A 219 19.00 29.19 1.97
N GLU A 220 18.47 30.10 2.82
CA GLU A 220 18.98 31.43 3.16
C GLU A 220 19.73 32.18 2.05
#